data_be22a9490f2e72997015f16692767a61
#
_entry.id   be22a9490f2e72997015f16692767a61
#
_cell.length_a   1.000
_cell.length_b   1.000
_cell.length_c   1.000
_cell.angle_alpha   90.00
_cell.angle_beta   90.00
_cell.angle_gamma   90.00
#
_symmetry.space_group_name_H-M   'P 1'
#
loop_
_entity.id
_entity.type
_entity.pdbx_description
1 polymer ?
#
loop_
_entity_poly.entity_id
_entity_poly.type
_entity_poly.pdbx_seq_one_letter_code
_entity_poly.pdbx_strand_id
1 'polypeptide(L)'
;RAGGVSAPPFDSFNLGDHVGDEPSAVAANRERLAREIGLGPDRLVWMEQVHGRTVTVVDGPTPEPVPVTDALVTSARDLGLVVLTADCVPLLLSDDEAGVIAAVHAGRVGARIGIVPRVLDVMIDHGAVLGRIGAFMGPAASGRQYEVPASMQADVERHLPGSATTTVRKTPGLDIRAGIRRQLLDAGVAGVAMDPRCTVEDRTLFSHRRGAPTGRLASVIWIDAGQDGGTGKKGAVGTPASLV
;
A
#
# COMPACT_ATOMS: atom_id res chain seq x y z
N ARG A 1 -6.29 12.83 -3.80
CA ARG A 1 -6.79 12.93 -5.18
C ARG A 1 -6.62 14.34 -5.75
N ALA A 2 -6.66 15.37 -4.92
CA ALA A 2 -6.53 16.77 -5.34
C ALA A 2 -5.07 17.22 -5.52
N GLY A 3 -4.87 18.33 -6.24
CA GLY A 3 -3.58 19.01 -6.34
C GLY A 3 -2.66 18.56 -7.51
N GLY A 4 -3.12 17.66 -8.37
CA GLY A 4 -2.39 17.25 -9.57
C GLY A 4 -2.85 17.97 -10.84
N VAL A 5 -2.39 17.45 -11.99
CA VAL A 5 -2.62 18.01 -13.31
C VAL A 5 -3.43 17.10 -14.25
N SER A 6 -3.81 15.90 -13.82
CA SER A 6 -4.63 14.99 -14.60
C SER A 6 -6.06 15.54 -14.80
N ALA A 7 -6.61 15.31 -16.00
CA ALA A 7 -7.98 15.67 -16.35
C ALA A 7 -8.99 14.57 -15.91
N PRO A 8 -10.29 14.88 -15.84
CA PRO A 8 -11.30 13.85 -15.60
C PRO A 8 -11.22 12.70 -16.63
N PRO A 9 -11.43 11.44 -16.20
CA PRO A 9 -11.89 10.97 -14.89
C PRO A 9 -10.77 10.75 -13.85
N PHE A 10 -9.53 11.14 -14.15
CA PHE A 10 -8.34 10.94 -13.32
C PHE A 10 -8.01 12.15 -12.42
N ASP A 11 -8.92 13.11 -12.34
CA ASP A 11 -8.75 14.41 -11.70
C ASP A 11 -8.53 14.29 -10.18
N SER A 12 -7.44 14.85 -9.73
CA SER A 12 -6.36 15.52 -10.50
C SER A 12 -4.97 14.91 -10.24
N PHE A 13 -4.74 14.24 -9.12
CA PHE A 13 -3.45 13.70 -8.69
C PHE A 13 -3.36 12.19 -8.93
N ASN A 14 -3.61 11.76 -10.18
CA ASN A 14 -3.42 10.36 -10.54
C ASN A 14 -1.93 10.02 -10.66
N LEU A 15 -1.54 8.88 -10.05
CA LEU A 15 -0.17 8.37 -10.03
C LEU A 15 -0.01 7.04 -10.79
N GLY A 16 -1.13 6.49 -11.30
CA GLY A 16 -1.15 5.25 -12.08
C GLY A 16 -0.98 5.51 -13.57
N ASP A 17 0.03 4.91 -14.19
CA ASP A 17 0.34 4.99 -15.62
C ASP A 17 -0.42 3.99 -16.50
N HIS A 18 -1.05 2.97 -15.87
CA HIS A 18 -1.77 1.87 -16.53
C HIS A 18 -3.29 2.08 -16.62
N VAL A 19 -3.79 3.27 -16.29
CA VAL A 19 -5.26 3.52 -16.21
C VAL A 19 -5.83 4.26 -17.43
N GLY A 20 -4.97 4.67 -18.36
CA GLY A 20 -5.36 5.39 -19.58
C GLY A 20 -5.39 6.92 -19.43
N ASP A 21 -4.71 7.46 -18.43
CA ASP A 21 -4.47 8.89 -18.28
C ASP A 21 -3.34 9.36 -19.21
N GLU A 22 -3.23 10.66 -19.41
CA GLU A 22 -2.16 11.27 -20.21
C GLU A 22 -0.79 11.02 -19.53
N PRO A 23 0.19 10.37 -20.22
CA PRO A 23 1.47 10.03 -19.62
C PRO A 23 2.23 11.22 -19.02
N SER A 24 2.18 12.38 -19.70
CA SER A 24 2.82 13.62 -19.22
C SER A 24 2.20 14.14 -17.91
N ALA A 25 0.89 13.97 -17.73
CA ALA A 25 0.21 14.35 -16.50
C ALA A 25 0.60 13.42 -15.34
N VAL A 26 0.68 12.11 -15.60
CA VAL A 26 1.14 11.13 -14.60
C VAL A 26 2.59 11.42 -14.19
N ALA A 27 3.48 11.69 -15.15
CA ALA A 27 4.88 12.03 -14.89
C ALA A 27 4.98 13.28 -14.00
N ALA A 28 4.27 14.36 -14.32
CA ALA A 28 4.25 15.59 -13.53
C ALA A 28 3.72 15.36 -12.11
N ASN A 29 2.70 14.52 -11.94
CA ASN A 29 2.18 14.15 -10.62
C ASN A 29 3.21 13.34 -9.82
N ARG A 30 3.91 12.38 -10.45
CA ARG A 30 4.97 11.59 -9.80
C ARG A 30 6.16 12.44 -9.38
N GLU A 31 6.59 13.39 -10.21
CA GLU A 31 7.63 14.37 -9.85
C GLU A 31 7.20 15.24 -8.67
N ARG A 32 5.93 15.66 -8.65
CA ARG A 32 5.39 16.41 -7.52
C ARG A 32 5.38 15.57 -6.25
N LEU A 33 4.94 14.31 -6.31
CA LEU A 33 4.97 13.39 -5.15
C LEU A 33 6.39 13.30 -4.58
N ALA A 34 7.38 13.03 -5.43
CA ALA A 34 8.78 12.91 -5.02
C ALA A 34 9.27 14.19 -4.30
N ARG A 35 9.01 15.35 -4.87
CA ARG A 35 9.36 16.65 -4.29
C ARG A 35 8.71 16.90 -2.93
N GLU A 36 7.41 16.59 -2.79
CA GLU A 36 6.65 16.79 -1.54
C GLU A 36 7.17 15.91 -0.39
N ILE A 37 7.71 14.73 -0.69
CA ILE A 37 8.29 13.82 0.32
C ILE A 37 9.82 13.99 0.48
N GLY A 38 10.43 14.91 -0.26
CA GLY A 38 11.86 15.22 -0.17
C GLY A 38 12.79 14.21 -0.84
N LEU A 39 12.28 13.38 -1.76
CA LEU A 39 13.06 12.42 -2.55
C LEU A 39 13.20 12.88 -4.01
N GLY A 40 14.26 12.40 -4.69
CA GLY A 40 14.33 12.51 -6.14
C GLY A 40 13.31 11.61 -6.85
N PRO A 41 12.79 12.01 -8.02
CA PRO A 41 11.85 11.16 -8.77
C PRO A 41 12.41 9.77 -9.10
N ASP A 42 13.73 9.70 -9.35
CA ASP A 42 14.50 8.48 -9.60
C ASP A 42 14.68 7.59 -8.36
N ARG A 43 14.37 8.13 -7.17
CA ARG A 43 14.43 7.41 -5.89
C ARG A 43 13.12 6.72 -5.52
N LEU A 44 12.09 6.78 -6.36
CA LEU A 44 10.82 6.11 -6.18
C LEU A 44 10.78 4.80 -6.98
N VAL A 45 10.65 3.69 -6.29
CA VAL A 45 10.53 2.35 -6.89
C VAL A 45 9.06 1.98 -7.01
N TRP A 46 8.64 1.73 -8.25
CA TRP A 46 7.27 1.37 -8.61
C TRP A 46 7.15 -0.13 -8.90
N MET A 47 5.93 -0.67 -8.86
CA MET A 47 5.63 -2.08 -9.14
C MET A 47 4.67 -2.21 -10.32
N GLU A 48 4.88 -3.21 -11.16
CA GLU A 48 3.85 -3.76 -12.02
C GLU A 48 2.98 -4.72 -11.20
N GLN A 49 1.93 -4.16 -10.56
CA GLN A 49 1.05 -4.87 -9.64
C GLN A 49 0.04 -5.76 -10.39
N VAL A 50 0.09 -7.05 -10.14
CA VAL A 50 -0.72 -8.07 -10.85
C VAL A 50 -1.72 -8.79 -9.93
N HIS A 51 -1.92 -8.30 -8.71
CA HIS A 51 -2.74 -8.93 -7.66
C HIS A 51 -2.21 -10.32 -7.26
N GLY A 52 -0.91 -10.53 -7.39
CA GLY A 52 -0.19 -11.75 -7.06
C GLY A 52 0.28 -11.81 -5.60
N ARG A 53 1.34 -12.60 -5.37
CA ARG A 53 2.04 -12.68 -4.09
C ARG A 53 3.56 -12.62 -4.23
N THR A 54 4.04 -12.12 -5.36
CA THR A 54 5.48 -11.93 -5.58
C THR A 54 5.98 -10.79 -4.71
N VAL A 55 7.07 -11.04 -4.00
CA VAL A 55 7.80 -10.08 -3.18
C VAL A 55 9.18 -9.93 -3.77
N THR A 56 9.59 -8.72 -4.08
CA THR A 56 10.91 -8.43 -4.65
C THR A 56 11.70 -7.55 -3.69
N VAL A 57 12.95 -7.94 -3.45
CA VAL A 57 13.91 -7.12 -2.70
C VAL A 57 14.60 -6.17 -3.68
N VAL A 58 14.72 -4.91 -3.30
CA VAL A 58 15.38 -3.87 -4.12
C VAL A 58 16.43 -3.14 -3.29
N ASP A 59 17.62 -2.94 -3.88
CA ASP A 59 18.77 -2.32 -3.20
C ASP A 59 19.04 -0.89 -3.71
N GLY A 60 18.30 -0.43 -4.70
CA GLY A 60 18.47 0.89 -5.30
C GLY A 60 17.38 1.25 -6.30
N PRO A 61 17.52 2.39 -6.96
CA PRO A 61 16.59 2.85 -8.00
C PRO A 61 16.43 1.85 -9.14
N THR A 62 15.20 1.76 -9.64
CA THR A 62 14.90 0.97 -10.84
C THR A 62 14.40 1.90 -11.95
N PRO A 63 14.91 1.78 -13.19
CA PRO A 63 14.51 2.66 -14.30
C PRO A 63 13.05 2.42 -14.71
N GLU A 64 12.56 1.20 -14.53
CA GLU A 64 11.20 0.77 -14.86
C GLU A 64 10.52 0.17 -13.62
N PRO A 65 9.18 0.10 -13.60
CA PRO A 65 8.47 -0.62 -12.55
C PRO A 65 8.96 -2.07 -12.41
N VAL A 66 9.13 -2.53 -11.19
CA VAL A 66 9.55 -3.92 -10.93
C VAL A 66 8.47 -4.87 -11.46
N PRO A 67 8.80 -5.76 -12.40
CA PRO A 67 7.81 -6.55 -13.12
C PRO A 67 7.14 -7.60 -12.23
N VAL A 68 5.86 -7.86 -12.49
CA VAL A 68 5.04 -8.95 -11.90
C VAL A 68 5.20 -9.02 -10.36
N THR A 69 5.13 -7.87 -9.69
CA THR A 69 5.45 -7.73 -8.26
C THR A 69 4.33 -7.00 -7.53
N ASP A 70 3.92 -7.53 -6.37
CA ASP A 70 2.89 -6.93 -5.51
C ASP A 70 3.42 -6.54 -4.12
N ALA A 71 4.70 -6.75 -3.84
CA ALA A 71 5.37 -6.22 -2.65
C ALA A 71 6.85 -5.95 -2.92
N LEU A 72 7.35 -4.85 -2.36
CA LEU A 72 8.76 -4.49 -2.35
C LEU A 72 9.28 -4.52 -0.92
N VAL A 73 10.52 -4.97 -0.75
CA VAL A 73 11.26 -4.93 0.51
C VAL A 73 12.61 -4.27 0.26
N THR A 74 13.08 -3.44 1.19
CA THR A 74 14.41 -2.84 1.13
C THR A 74 14.99 -2.53 2.50
N SER A 75 16.30 -2.44 2.59
CA SER A 75 17.06 -1.79 3.67
C SER A 75 17.86 -0.58 3.16
N ALA A 76 17.70 -0.23 1.89
CA ALA A 76 18.38 0.94 1.31
C ALA A 76 17.75 2.24 1.84
N ARG A 77 18.61 3.22 2.14
CA ARG A 77 18.19 4.56 2.58
C ARG A 77 17.86 5.45 1.39
N ASP A 78 16.99 6.43 1.61
CA ASP A 78 16.51 7.40 0.61
C ASP A 78 15.95 6.71 -0.65
N LEU A 79 15.35 5.55 -0.47
CA LEU A 79 14.66 4.81 -1.51
C LEU A 79 13.19 4.65 -1.12
N GLY A 80 12.29 5.29 -1.86
CA GLY A 80 10.86 5.27 -1.61
C GLY A 80 10.19 4.07 -2.30
N LEU A 81 9.64 3.14 -1.53
CA LEU A 81 8.84 2.05 -2.05
C LEU A 81 7.39 2.51 -2.23
N VAL A 82 6.87 2.41 -3.45
CA VAL A 82 5.54 2.92 -3.81
C VAL A 82 4.57 1.80 -4.08
N VAL A 83 3.39 1.88 -3.47
CA VAL A 83 2.25 1.01 -3.79
C VAL A 83 1.07 1.85 -4.28
N LEU A 84 0.51 1.46 -5.43
CA LEU A 84 -0.64 2.11 -6.07
C LEU A 84 -1.94 1.40 -5.73
N THR A 85 -2.96 2.16 -5.34
CA THR A 85 -4.28 1.60 -5.02
C THR A 85 -5.45 2.48 -5.48
N ALA A 86 -6.58 1.83 -5.70
CA ALA A 86 -7.92 2.40 -5.75
C ALA A 86 -8.85 1.29 -5.28
N ASP A 87 -9.03 1.18 -3.96
CA ASP A 87 -9.81 0.21 -3.18
C ASP A 87 -9.01 -0.93 -2.54
N CYS A 88 -7.96 -1.48 -3.18
CA CYS A 88 -7.07 -2.47 -2.55
C CYS A 88 -6.38 -1.88 -1.32
N VAL A 89 -5.93 -2.72 -0.40
CA VAL A 89 -5.25 -2.28 0.82
C VAL A 89 -3.78 -2.01 0.52
N PRO A 90 -3.30 -0.76 0.64
CA PRO A 90 -1.88 -0.50 0.69
C PRO A 90 -1.40 -0.80 2.12
N LEU A 91 -0.48 -1.76 2.25
CA LEU A 91 0.10 -2.14 3.53
C LEU A 91 1.57 -1.74 3.55
N LEU A 92 1.95 -0.93 4.53
CA LEU A 92 3.33 -0.50 4.80
C LEU A 92 3.82 -1.19 6.07
N LEU A 93 5.03 -1.74 6.03
CA LEU A 93 5.64 -2.45 7.15
C LEU A 93 7.03 -1.88 7.43
N SER A 94 7.42 -1.77 8.70
CA SER A 94 8.77 -1.37 9.10
C SER A 94 9.26 -2.10 10.35
N ASP A 95 10.54 -2.46 10.36
CA ASP A 95 11.32 -2.75 11.56
C ASP A 95 12.42 -1.69 11.63
N ASP A 96 12.22 -0.66 12.44
CA ASP A 96 13.12 0.50 12.52
C ASP A 96 14.50 0.12 13.09
N GLU A 97 14.56 -0.91 13.95
CA GLU A 97 15.82 -1.37 14.53
C GLU A 97 16.65 -2.15 13.51
N ALA A 98 16.01 -3.00 12.71
CA ALA A 98 16.68 -3.72 11.62
C ALA A 98 16.94 -2.82 10.40
N GLY A 99 16.24 -1.69 10.28
CA GLY A 99 16.28 -0.84 9.11
C GLY A 99 15.70 -1.54 7.87
N VAL A 100 14.61 -2.29 8.03
CA VAL A 100 13.95 -3.03 6.95
C VAL A 100 12.52 -2.54 6.78
N ILE A 101 12.16 -2.17 5.56
CA ILE A 101 10.81 -1.70 5.23
C ILE A 101 10.19 -2.47 4.07
N ALA A 102 8.87 -2.45 3.99
CA ALA A 102 8.12 -3.01 2.86
C ALA A 102 6.90 -2.19 2.48
N ALA A 103 6.59 -2.16 1.18
CA ALA A 103 5.34 -1.67 0.62
C ALA A 103 4.61 -2.80 -0.10
N VAL A 104 3.34 -3.03 0.23
CA VAL A 104 2.58 -4.21 -0.20
C VAL A 104 1.25 -3.81 -0.80
N HIS A 105 0.96 -4.29 -1.99
CA HIS A 105 -0.35 -4.23 -2.62
C HIS A 105 -1.18 -5.44 -2.19
N ALA A 106 -1.99 -5.28 -1.15
CA ALA A 106 -2.84 -6.35 -0.65
C ALA A 106 -4.29 -6.22 -1.16
N GLY A 107 -4.49 -6.53 -2.43
CA GLY A 107 -5.82 -6.73 -3.00
C GLY A 107 -6.45 -8.03 -2.53
N ARG A 108 -7.75 -8.23 -2.79
CA ARG A 108 -8.49 -9.43 -2.38
C ARG A 108 -7.77 -10.73 -2.80
N VAL A 109 -7.29 -10.80 -4.03
CA VAL A 109 -6.62 -12.00 -4.54
C VAL A 109 -5.28 -12.21 -3.85
N GLY A 110 -4.41 -11.20 -3.82
CA GLY A 110 -3.10 -11.25 -3.17
C GLY A 110 -3.20 -11.61 -1.68
N ALA A 111 -4.13 -10.98 -0.95
CA ALA A 111 -4.36 -11.28 0.47
C ALA A 111 -4.83 -12.72 0.67
N ARG A 112 -5.77 -13.21 -0.16
CA ARG A 112 -6.26 -14.58 -0.13
C ARG A 112 -5.17 -15.63 -0.38
N ILE A 113 -4.23 -15.36 -1.30
CA ILE A 113 -3.15 -16.31 -1.65
C ILE A 113 -1.88 -16.12 -0.83
N GLY A 114 -1.90 -15.23 0.19
CA GLY A 114 -0.87 -15.13 1.21
C GLY A 114 0.27 -14.17 0.91
N ILE A 115 0.00 -13.00 0.33
CA ILE A 115 1.02 -11.95 0.15
C ILE A 115 1.57 -11.45 1.49
N VAL A 116 0.72 -11.37 2.55
CA VAL A 116 1.13 -10.87 3.87
C VAL A 116 2.13 -11.79 4.56
N PRO A 117 1.87 -13.10 4.77
CA PRO A 117 2.88 -13.99 5.33
C PRO A 117 4.14 -14.01 4.46
N ARG A 118 4.01 -14.00 3.13
CA ARG A 118 5.17 -14.02 2.24
C ARG A 118 6.07 -12.79 2.42
N VAL A 119 5.52 -11.59 2.57
CA VAL A 119 6.35 -10.39 2.80
C VAL A 119 7.00 -10.41 4.19
N LEU A 120 6.31 -10.90 5.21
CA LEU A 120 6.90 -11.07 6.55
C LEU A 120 8.10 -12.04 6.52
N ASP A 121 7.99 -13.17 5.83
CA ASP A 121 9.11 -14.12 5.64
C ASP A 121 10.31 -13.41 5.02
N VAL A 122 10.09 -12.64 3.92
CA VAL A 122 11.19 -11.92 3.25
C VAL A 122 11.80 -10.85 4.15
N MET A 123 11.00 -10.11 4.93
CA MET A 123 11.53 -9.13 5.89
C MET A 123 12.38 -9.80 6.97
N ILE A 124 11.94 -10.97 7.47
CA ILE A 124 12.70 -11.75 8.46
C ILE A 124 14.02 -12.24 7.87
N ASP A 125 14.01 -12.76 6.65
CA ASP A 125 15.24 -13.18 5.93
C ASP A 125 16.23 -12.01 5.77
N HIS A 126 15.75 -10.75 5.84
CA HIS A 126 16.57 -9.52 5.80
C HIS A 126 16.81 -8.89 7.19
N GLY A 127 16.59 -9.65 8.27
CA GLY A 127 16.95 -9.25 9.62
C GLY A 127 15.84 -8.63 10.46
N ALA A 128 14.62 -8.47 9.93
CA ALA A 128 13.50 -7.99 10.72
C ALA A 128 13.04 -9.02 11.75
N VAL A 129 12.47 -8.56 12.85
CA VAL A 129 11.92 -9.39 13.92
C VAL A 129 10.43 -9.10 14.06
N LEU A 130 9.56 -10.11 13.98
CA LEU A 130 8.09 -9.96 14.00
C LEU A 130 7.59 -9.03 15.11
N GLY A 131 8.09 -9.24 16.34
CA GLY A 131 7.72 -8.43 17.51
C GLY A 131 8.20 -6.97 17.46
N ARG A 132 8.97 -6.56 16.44
CA ARG A 132 9.39 -5.18 16.20
C ARG A 132 8.73 -4.57 14.97
N ILE A 133 8.16 -5.41 14.08
CA ILE A 133 7.51 -4.90 12.87
C ILE A 133 6.27 -4.10 13.27
N GLY A 134 6.24 -2.84 12.85
CA GLY A 134 5.05 -2.00 12.81
C GLY A 134 4.37 -2.10 11.45
N ALA A 135 3.04 -2.07 11.43
CA ALA A 135 2.23 -2.10 10.22
C ALA A 135 1.28 -0.92 10.13
N PHE A 136 1.15 -0.34 8.94
CA PHE A 136 0.15 0.68 8.63
C PHE A 136 -0.61 0.29 7.37
N MET A 137 -1.94 0.31 7.43
CA MET A 137 -2.82 0.15 6.28
C MET A 137 -3.42 1.49 5.87
N GLY A 138 -3.20 1.90 4.65
CA GLY A 138 -3.81 3.12 4.09
C GLY A 138 -5.30 2.96 3.77
N PRO A 139 -5.94 4.02 3.23
CA PRO A 139 -7.35 4.00 2.88
C PRO A 139 -7.64 2.92 1.83
N ALA A 140 -8.75 2.19 2.02
CA ALA A 140 -9.17 1.09 1.16
C ALA A 140 -10.70 0.93 1.18
N ALA A 141 -11.24 0.06 0.33
CA ALA A 141 -12.66 -0.28 0.38
C ALA A 141 -13.01 -0.95 1.71
N SER A 142 -13.98 -0.41 2.44
CA SER A 142 -14.46 -1.00 3.68
C SER A 142 -15.38 -2.19 3.42
N GLY A 143 -15.45 -3.11 4.38
CA GLY A 143 -16.37 -4.24 4.31
C GLY A 143 -17.84 -3.82 4.21
N ARG A 144 -18.19 -2.62 4.62
CA ARG A 144 -19.53 -2.03 4.48
C ARG A 144 -19.93 -1.78 3.03
N GLN A 145 -18.94 -1.58 2.14
CA GLN A 145 -19.13 -1.19 0.72
C GLN A 145 -18.63 -2.27 -0.27
N TYR A 146 -17.88 -3.24 0.20
CA TYR A 146 -17.29 -4.25 -0.68
C TYR A 146 -18.16 -5.52 -0.76
N GLU A 147 -19.28 -5.40 -1.47
CA GLU A 147 -20.19 -6.50 -1.76
C GLU A 147 -19.56 -7.53 -2.71
N VAL A 148 -19.74 -8.82 -2.41
CA VAL A 148 -19.25 -9.95 -3.20
C VAL A 148 -20.27 -11.09 -3.19
N PRO A 149 -20.23 -12.04 -4.14
CA PRO A 149 -21.02 -13.27 -4.06
C PRO A 149 -20.69 -14.06 -2.78
N ALA A 150 -21.70 -14.74 -2.21
CA ALA A 150 -21.53 -15.53 -0.99
C ALA A 150 -20.45 -16.62 -1.10
N SER A 151 -20.33 -17.25 -2.27
CA SER A 151 -19.26 -18.23 -2.53
C SER A 151 -17.85 -17.62 -2.48
N MET A 152 -17.70 -16.41 -2.99
CA MET A 152 -16.44 -15.68 -2.92
C MET A 152 -16.13 -15.25 -1.48
N GLN A 153 -17.12 -14.78 -0.72
CA GLN A 153 -16.95 -14.46 0.70
C GLN A 153 -16.47 -15.69 1.47
N ALA A 154 -17.13 -16.83 1.31
CA ALA A 154 -16.77 -18.07 2.00
C ALA A 154 -15.36 -18.57 1.62
N ASP A 155 -14.97 -18.41 0.35
CA ASP A 155 -13.63 -18.77 -0.11
C ASP A 155 -12.55 -17.87 0.47
N VAL A 156 -12.75 -16.55 0.45
CA VAL A 156 -11.77 -15.59 1.03
C VAL A 156 -11.68 -15.75 2.54
N GLU A 157 -12.80 -15.90 3.25
CA GLU A 157 -12.81 -16.11 4.71
C GLU A 157 -12.02 -17.36 5.13
N ARG A 158 -12.05 -18.43 4.34
CA ARG A 158 -11.28 -19.65 4.61
C ARG A 158 -9.77 -19.41 4.58
N HIS A 159 -9.29 -18.52 3.71
CA HIS A 159 -7.87 -18.25 3.50
C HIS A 159 -7.38 -16.97 4.21
N LEU A 160 -8.29 -16.07 4.51
CA LEU A 160 -8.07 -14.80 5.22
C LEU A 160 -9.15 -14.64 6.32
N PRO A 161 -9.05 -15.39 7.43
CA PRO A 161 -10.07 -15.39 8.49
C PRO A 161 -10.31 -14.01 9.09
N GLY A 162 -11.58 -13.67 9.31
CA GLY A 162 -12.01 -12.37 9.81
C GLY A 162 -12.30 -11.34 8.72
N SER A 163 -12.22 -11.74 7.45
CA SER A 163 -12.57 -10.87 6.31
C SER A 163 -14.08 -10.88 5.98
N ALA A 164 -14.81 -11.92 6.32
CA ALA A 164 -16.24 -12.00 6.03
C ALA A 164 -17.05 -10.98 6.85
N THR A 165 -17.94 -10.27 6.20
CA THR A 165 -18.81 -9.28 6.83
C THR A 165 -20.14 -9.13 6.07
N THR A 166 -21.00 -8.26 6.57
CA THR A 166 -22.26 -7.89 5.90
C THR A 166 -22.20 -6.43 5.49
N THR A 167 -22.53 -6.14 4.23
CA THR A 167 -22.56 -4.78 3.70
C THR A 167 -23.71 -3.95 4.28
N VAL A 168 -23.73 -2.64 4.02
CA VAL A 168 -24.85 -1.75 4.37
C VAL A 168 -26.16 -2.17 3.69
N ARG A 169 -26.09 -2.91 2.56
CA ARG A 169 -27.24 -3.43 1.83
C ARG A 169 -27.73 -4.78 2.35
N LYS A 170 -27.16 -5.28 3.45
CA LYS A 170 -27.43 -6.60 4.03
C LYS A 170 -27.05 -7.78 3.12
N THR A 171 -26.08 -7.59 2.24
CA THR A 171 -25.51 -8.60 1.34
C THR A 171 -24.16 -9.09 1.86
N PRO A 172 -23.65 -10.26 1.40
CA PRO A 172 -22.32 -10.71 1.73
C PRO A 172 -21.24 -9.69 1.30
N GLY A 173 -20.30 -9.40 2.19
CA GLY A 173 -19.22 -8.46 1.96
C GLY A 173 -17.88 -8.97 2.46
N LEU A 174 -16.80 -8.30 2.08
CA LEU A 174 -15.45 -8.60 2.52
C LEU A 174 -14.79 -7.35 3.11
N ASP A 175 -14.26 -7.46 4.31
CA ASP A 175 -13.34 -6.49 4.91
C ASP A 175 -11.91 -7.04 4.85
N ILE A 176 -11.20 -6.72 3.78
CA ILE A 176 -9.83 -7.21 3.57
C ILE A 176 -8.88 -6.65 4.64
N ARG A 177 -9.09 -5.41 5.11
CA ARG A 177 -8.28 -4.82 6.19
C ARG A 177 -8.44 -5.59 7.49
N ALA A 178 -9.67 -6.01 7.83
CA ALA A 178 -9.93 -6.78 9.04
C ALA A 178 -9.22 -8.14 9.00
N GLY A 179 -9.28 -8.85 7.88
CA GLY A 179 -8.56 -10.11 7.69
C GLY A 179 -7.03 -9.94 7.75
N ILE A 180 -6.48 -8.94 7.05
CA ILE A 180 -5.04 -8.63 7.10
C ILE A 180 -4.61 -8.26 8.52
N ARG A 181 -5.38 -7.41 9.22
CA ARG A 181 -5.08 -7.02 10.60
C ARG A 181 -4.98 -8.25 11.51
N ARG A 182 -5.95 -9.14 11.42
CA ARG A 182 -5.94 -10.39 12.18
C ARG A 182 -4.70 -11.22 11.85
N GLN A 183 -4.40 -11.42 10.57
CA GLN A 183 -3.26 -12.21 10.12
C GLN A 183 -1.91 -11.65 10.63
N LEU A 184 -1.73 -10.31 10.63
CA LEU A 184 -0.54 -9.64 11.16
C LEU A 184 -0.42 -9.83 12.67
N LEU A 185 -1.51 -9.66 13.44
CA LEU A 185 -1.50 -9.84 14.88
C LEU A 185 -1.27 -11.31 15.28
N ASP A 186 -1.90 -12.25 14.58
CA ASP A 186 -1.71 -13.70 14.80
C ASP A 186 -0.27 -14.12 14.50
N ALA A 187 0.41 -13.44 13.55
CA ALA A 187 1.84 -13.64 13.27
C ALA A 187 2.76 -13.02 14.34
N GLY A 188 2.28 -12.15 15.21
CA GLY A 188 3.07 -11.52 16.25
C GLY A 188 3.69 -10.16 15.88
N VAL A 189 3.14 -9.48 14.86
CA VAL A 189 3.53 -8.11 14.51
C VAL A 189 3.21 -7.16 15.67
N ALA A 190 4.14 -6.26 16.02
CA ALA A 190 4.10 -5.41 17.21
C ALA A 190 2.86 -4.51 17.31
N GLY A 191 2.40 -4.00 16.17
CA GLY A 191 1.25 -3.11 16.13
C GLY A 191 0.73 -2.90 14.72
N VAL A 192 -0.60 -2.71 14.60
CA VAL A 192 -1.28 -2.48 13.32
C VAL A 192 -2.13 -1.22 13.44
N ALA A 193 -1.69 -0.15 12.79
CA ALA A 193 -2.46 1.07 12.59
C ALA A 193 -3.17 1.06 11.22
N MET A 194 -4.27 1.81 11.10
CA MET A 194 -4.95 1.93 9.82
C MET A 194 -5.61 3.29 9.63
N ASP A 195 -5.66 3.75 8.41
CA ASP A 195 -6.51 4.87 8.01
C ASP A 195 -7.98 4.40 7.99
N PRO A 196 -8.89 5.06 8.71
CA PRO A 196 -10.28 4.61 8.81
C PRO A 196 -11.10 4.88 7.53
N ARG A 197 -10.61 5.73 6.62
CA ARG A 197 -11.36 6.14 5.44
C ARG A 197 -11.65 4.98 4.51
N CYS A 198 -12.86 5.03 3.93
CA CYS A 198 -13.30 4.11 2.88
C CYS A 198 -13.18 4.80 1.52
N THR A 199 -12.39 4.25 0.60
CA THR A 199 -12.21 4.83 -0.74
C THR A 199 -13.51 4.91 -1.54
N VAL A 200 -14.46 4.00 -1.31
CA VAL A 200 -15.76 3.99 -1.98
C VAL A 200 -16.66 5.13 -1.49
N GLU A 201 -16.61 5.44 -0.19
CA GLU A 201 -17.46 6.47 0.45
C GLU A 201 -16.83 7.87 0.33
N ASP A 202 -15.52 7.97 0.53
CA ASP A 202 -14.80 9.24 0.51
C ASP A 202 -14.50 9.69 -0.93
N ARG A 203 -15.21 10.75 -1.37
CA ARG A 203 -15.06 11.30 -2.71
C ARG A 203 -13.74 12.05 -2.93
N THR A 204 -12.98 12.32 -1.89
CA THR A 204 -11.64 12.90 -2.01
C THR A 204 -10.59 11.86 -2.39
N LEU A 205 -10.96 10.58 -2.44
CA LEU A 205 -10.09 9.47 -2.81
C LEU A 205 -10.53 8.86 -4.15
N PHE A 206 -9.59 8.24 -4.87
CA PHE A 206 -9.91 7.43 -6.04
C PHE A 206 -10.50 6.09 -5.61
N SER A 207 -11.47 5.58 -6.35
CA SER A 207 -12.10 4.29 -6.11
C SER A 207 -12.57 3.66 -7.41
N HIS A 208 -12.07 2.46 -7.69
CA HIS A 208 -12.47 1.65 -8.83
C HIS A 208 -13.90 1.12 -8.66
N ARG A 209 -14.26 0.72 -7.45
CA ARG A 209 -15.61 0.22 -7.12
C ARG A 209 -16.69 1.28 -7.29
N ARG A 210 -16.37 2.54 -6.99
CA ARG A 210 -17.31 3.65 -7.16
C ARG A 210 -17.52 3.99 -8.62
N GLY A 211 -16.50 3.87 -9.46
CA GLY A 211 -16.57 4.15 -10.90
C GLY A 211 -15.21 4.02 -11.57
N ALA A 212 -15.18 3.26 -12.67
CA ALA A 212 -14.02 3.11 -13.55
C ALA A 212 -14.34 3.70 -14.93
N PRO A 213 -13.33 4.27 -15.66
CA PRO A 213 -11.93 4.41 -15.24
C PRO A 213 -11.73 5.44 -14.12
N THR A 214 -10.65 5.29 -13.34
CA THR A 214 -10.30 6.18 -12.24
C THR A 214 -8.80 6.17 -11.99
N GLY A 215 -8.27 7.23 -11.36
CA GLY A 215 -6.86 7.34 -10.98
C GLY A 215 -6.45 6.36 -9.88
N ARG A 216 -5.17 6.42 -9.52
CA ARG A 216 -4.57 5.65 -8.42
C ARG A 216 -3.99 6.59 -7.36
N LEU A 217 -4.25 6.23 -6.10
CA LEU A 217 -3.56 6.76 -4.93
C LEU A 217 -2.21 6.07 -4.81
N ALA A 218 -1.23 6.73 -4.19
CA ALA A 218 0.01 6.09 -3.77
C ALA A 218 0.14 6.12 -2.25
N SER A 219 0.67 5.03 -1.69
CA SER A 219 1.27 5.01 -0.37
C SER A 219 2.76 4.76 -0.52
N VAL A 220 3.59 5.50 0.22
CA VAL A 220 5.05 5.45 0.09
C VAL A 220 5.67 5.25 1.47
N ILE A 221 6.69 4.40 1.53
CA ILE A 221 7.53 4.22 2.71
C ILE A 221 9.00 4.30 2.31
N TRP A 222 9.83 4.96 3.12
CA TRP A 222 11.27 5.06 2.93
C TRP A 222 12.00 5.17 4.25
N ILE A 223 13.29 4.85 4.25
CA ILE A 223 14.21 5.08 5.37
C ILE A 223 14.96 6.37 5.08
N ASP A 224 14.81 7.36 5.96
CA ASP A 224 15.57 8.62 5.86
C ASP A 224 17.05 8.35 6.13
N ALA A 225 17.97 8.91 5.30
CA ALA A 225 19.41 8.83 5.54
C ALA A 225 19.84 9.44 6.86
N GLY A 226 19.01 10.32 7.44
CA GLY A 226 19.34 11.05 8.64
C GLY A 226 20.45 12.08 8.38
N GLN A 227 20.49 13.17 9.13
CA GLN A 227 21.68 13.97 9.23
C GLN A 227 22.69 13.20 10.12
N ASP A 228 23.76 12.71 9.53
CA ASP A 228 24.88 12.14 10.29
C ASP A 228 25.40 13.19 11.28
N GLY A 229 25.13 12.99 12.54
CA GLY A 229 25.73 13.76 13.61
C GLY A 229 24.79 14.49 14.55
N GLY A 230 24.35 13.82 15.61
CA GLY A 230 23.79 14.52 16.78
C GLY A 230 22.71 13.73 17.51
N THR A 231 23.14 13.04 18.58
CA THR A 231 22.33 12.64 19.76
C THR A 231 20.82 12.50 19.58
N GLY A 232 20.36 11.29 19.37
CA GLY A 232 19.13 10.78 20.01
C GLY A 232 17.83 11.46 19.64
N LYS A 233 17.41 11.43 18.38
CA LYS A 233 15.97 11.44 18.07
C LYS A 233 15.64 10.16 17.32
N LYS A 234 14.73 9.37 17.91
CA LYS A 234 14.15 8.16 17.31
C LYS A 234 13.69 8.49 15.90
N GLY A 235 14.13 7.68 14.91
CA GLY A 235 13.70 7.80 13.54
C GLY A 235 12.17 7.88 13.51
N ALA A 236 11.66 8.96 12.99
CA ALA A 236 10.25 9.05 12.71
C ALA A 236 9.99 8.12 11.52
N VAL A 237 9.25 7.03 11.74
CA VAL A 237 8.40 6.51 10.66
C VAL A 237 7.62 7.74 10.20
N GLY A 238 7.91 8.23 9.00
CA GLY A 238 7.14 9.33 8.47
C GLY A 238 5.70 8.87 8.44
N THR A 239 4.94 9.29 9.45
CA THR A 239 3.48 9.21 9.39
C THR A 239 3.16 9.80 8.02
N PRO A 240 2.42 9.12 7.14
CA PRO A 240 2.12 9.68 5.85
C PRO A 240 1.60 11.08 6.10
N ALA A 241 2.39 12.08 5.68
CA ALA A 241 1.96 13.45 5.71
C ALA A 241 0.58 13.42 5.07
N SER A 242 -0.41 13.96 5.75
CA SER A 242 -1.77 14.04 5.29
C SER A 242 -1.72 14.39 3.82
N LEU A 243 -2.02 13.41 2.96
CA LEU A 243 -2.19 13.65 1.54
C LEU A 243 -3.40 14.57 1.44
N VAL A 244 -3.11 15.87 1.34
CA VAL A 244 -4.11 16.91 1.06
C VAL A 244 -4.58 16.75 -0.37
#